data_2bf38c561893e623d322a4381f681a49
#
_entry.id   2bf38c561893e623d322a4381f681a49
#
_cell.length_a   1.000
_cell.length_b   1.000
_cell.length_c   1.000
_cell.angle_alpha   90.00
_cell.angle_beta   90.00
_cell.angle_gamma   90.00
#
_symmetry.space_group_name_H-M   'P 1'
#
loop_
_entity.id
_entity.type
_entity.pdbx_description
1 polymer ?
#
loop_
_entity_poly.entity_id
_entity_poly.type
_entity_poly.pdbx_seq_one_letter_code
_entity_poly.pdbx_strand_id
1 'polypeptide(L)'
;MGSTFTEVEKEAGQMPYKVVKGDNNTPRVVIGDRKYTPQEISAITLQKMKKTAEDYLGTTVDRAVITVPAYFNDSQRQATKEAGEIAGLKVERVVNEPTAAALAYGLDKKDVDQKIAVYDLGGGTFDISILELGDGVFEVKSTNGDTPVSYTHLRAHETES
;
A
#
# COMPACT_ATOMS: atom_id res chain seq x y z
N MET A 1 -5.59 -0.79 7.55
CA MET A 1 -6.44 -1.76 6.83
C MET A 1 -5.94 -3.17 7.15
N GLY A 2 -6.82 -4.14 7.40
CA GLY A 2 -6.43 -5.50 7.82
C GLY A 2 -5.95 -5.65 9.27
N SER A 3 -5.93 -4.59 10.07
CA SER A 3 -5.60 -4.61 11.49
C SER A 3 -6.85 -4.44 12.34
N THR A 4 -6.79 -4.90 13.58
CA THR A 4 -7.84 -4.69 14.58
C THR A 4 -7.81 -3.24 15.10
N PHE A 5 -8.94 -2.79 15.68
CA PHE A 5 -8.99 -1.46 16.29
C PHE A 5 -7.97 -1.31 17.43
N THR A 6 -7.81 -2.35 18.25
CA THR A 6 -6.86 -2.34 19.38
C THR A 6 -5.41 -2.14 18.91
N GLU A 7 -5.04 -2.73 17.77
CA GLU A 7 -3.69 -2.57 17.20
C GLU A 7 -3.42 -1.14 16.70
N VAL A 8 -4.44 -0.46 16.21
CA VAL A 8 -4.30 0.89 15.63
C VAL A 8 -4.79 2.02 16.54
N GLU A 9 -5.23 1.72 17.76
CA GLU A 9 -5.87 2.69 18.68
C GLU A 9 -4.96 3.88 18.98
N LYS A 10 -3.68 3.63 19.21
CA LYS A 10 -2.69 4.68 19.49
C LYS A 10 -2.50 5.61 18.29
N GLU A 11 -2.39 5.03 17.09
CA GLU A 11 -2.25 5.79 15.85
C GLU A 11 -3.54 6.53 15.50
N ALA A 12 -4.69 5.88 15.71
CA ALA A 12 -6.01 6.46 15.49
C ALA A 12 -6.23 7.75 16.29
N GLY A 13 -5.66 7.83 17.51
CA GLY A 13 -5.72 9.03 18.34
C GLY A 13 -4.91 10.22 17.79
N GLN A 14 -3.99 10.00 16.86
CA GLN A 14 -3.16 11.02 16.23
C GLN A 14 -3.71 11.49 14.87
N MET A 15 -4.73 10.79 14.34
CA MET A 15 -5.31 11.12 13.04
C MET A 15 -6.15 12.40 13.09
N PRO A 16 -6.14 13.25 12.04
CA PRO A 16 -6.96 14.45 11.97
C PRO A 16 -8.44 14.17 11.73
N TYR A 17 -8.85 12.91 11.72
CA TYR A 17 -10.22 12.45 11.55
C TYR A 17 -10.57 11.39 12.60
N LYS A 18 -11.87 11.23 12.84
CA LYS A 18 -12.37 10.33 13.88
C LYS A 18 -12.33 8.88 13.42
N VAL A 19 -11.60 8.04 14.16
CA VAL A 19 -11.60 6.59 14.04
C VAL A 19 -12.28 5.99 15.27
N VAL A 20 -13.19 5.06 15.05
CA VAL A 20 -13.94 4.39 16.12
C VAL A 20 -13.89 2.87 15.96
N LYS A 21 -14.13 2.17 17.05
CA LYS A 21 -14.29 0.72 17.04
C LYS A 21 -15.62 0.34 16.39
N GLY A 22 -15.58 -0.56 15.43
CA GLY A 22 -16.72 -1.20 14.81
C GLY A 22 -16.89 -2.64 15.29
N ASP A 23 -17.74 -3.38 14.58
CA ASP A 23 -18.00 -4.80 14.86
C ASP A 23 -16.69 -5.61 14.69
N ASN A 24 -16.61 -6.72 15.44
CA ASN A 24 -15.46 -7.63 15.42
C ASN A 24 -14.11 -6.93 15.68
N ASN A 25 -14.11 -5.88 16.51
CA ASN A 25 -12.90 -5.11 16.83
C ASN A 25 -12.21 -4.50 15.59
N THR A 26 -12.96 -4.17 14.55
CA THR A 26 -12.42 -3.54 13.35
C THR A 26 -12.49 -2.02 13.45
N PRO A 27 -11.49 -1.27 12.91
CA PRO A 27 -11.56 0.20 12.87
C PRO A 27 -12.62 0.67 11.86
N ARG A 28 -13.23 1.83 12.17
CA ARG A 28 -14.14 2.55 11.27
C ARG A 28 -13.77 4.02 11.23
N VAL A 29 -13.74 4.59 10.04
CA VAL A 29 -13.57 6.03 9.82
C VAL A 29 -14.95 6.69 9.80
N VAL A 30 -15.13 7.76 10.57
CA VAL A 30 -16.39 8.50 10.63
C VAL A 30 -16.30 9.72 9.71
N ILE A 31 -17.21 9.78 8.74
CA ILE A 31 -17.35 10.93 7.82
C ILE A 31 -18.81 11.34 7.81
N GLY A 32 -19.12 12.52 8.34
CA GLY A 32 -20.50 12.94 8.59
C GLY A 32 -21.18 11.95 9.56
N ASP A 33 -22.33 11.44 9.18
CA ASP A 33 -23.11 10.48 9.95
C ASP A 33 -22.82 9.01 9.61
N ARG A 34 -21.90 8.77 8.68
CA ARG A 34 -21.57 7.42 8.20
C ARG A 34 -20.24 6.93 8.72
N LYS A 35 -20.18 5.61 8.99
CA LYS A 35 -18.98 4.88 9.36
C LYS A 35 -18.51 4.03 8.16
N TYR A 36 -17.28 4.21 7.76
CA TYR A 36 -16.67 3.51 6.64
C TYR A 36 -15.65 2.51 7.14
N THR A 37 -15.54 1.37 6.47
CA THR A 37 -14.41 0.46 6.65
C THR A 37 -13.15 1.05 6.01
N PRO A 38 -11.95 0.68 6.46
CA PRO A 38 -10.72 1.06 5.79
C PRO A 38 -10.68 0.61 4.32
N GLN A 39 -11.28 -0.55 4.00
CA GLN A 39 -11.40 -1.05 2.64
C GLN A 39 -12.26 -0.15 1.76
N GLU A 40 -13.42 0.35 2.28
CA GLU A 40 -14.26 1.31 1.54
C GLU A 40 -13.51 2.61 1.26
N ILE A 41 -12.75 3.13 2.22
CA ILE A 41 -11.94 4.35 2.02
C ILE A 41 -10.85 4.12 0.96
N SER A 42 -10.14 3.00 1.04
CA SER A 42 -9.13 2.63 0.04
C SER A 42 -9.75 2.42 -1.34
N ALA A 43 -10.95 1.84 -1.39
CA ALA A 43 -11.68 1.65 -2.65
C ALA A 43 -12.00 2.97 -3.35
N ILE A 44 -12.32 4.04 -2.62
CA ILE A 44 -12.55 5.37 -3.19
C ILE A 44 -11.28 5.88 -3.92
N THR A 45 -10.11 5.67 -3.32
CA THR A 45 -8.83 6.01 -3.96
C THR A 45 -8.61 5.18 -5.22
N LEU A 46 -8.84 3.87 -5.15
CA LEU A 46 -8.70 2.97 -6.30
C LEU A 46 -9.70 3.30 -7.42
N GLN A 47 -10.93 3.69 -7.09
CA GLN A 47 -11.91 4.18 -8.07
C GLN A 47 -11.41 5.45 -8.78
N LYS A 48 -10.77 6.37 -8.05
CA LYS A 48 -10.16 7.55 -8.68
C LYS A 48 -9.02 7.16 -9.62
N MET A 49 -8.17 6.21 -9.24
CA MET A 49 -7.09 5.71 -10.09
C MET A 49 -7.66 5.01 -11.34
N LYS A 50 -8.66 4.14 -11.17
CA LYS A 50 -9.39 3.50 -12.27
C LYS A 50 -9.91 4.54 -13.25
N LYS A 51 -10.67 5.52 -12.76
CA LYS A 51 -11.23 6.60 -13.61
C LYS A 51 -10.12 7.37 -14.34
N THR A 52 -9.03 7.70 -13.67
CA THR A 52 -7.90 8.39 -14.31
C THR A 52 -7.29 7.56 -15.44
N ALA A 53 -7.15 6.25 -15.25
CA ALA A 53 -6.66 5.36 -16.29
C ALA A 53 -7.66 5.25 -17.47
N GLU A 54 -8.95 5.12 -17.19
CA GLU A 54 -10.00 5.07 -18.21
C GLU A 54 -10.06 6.37 -19.03
N ASP A 55 -9.97 7.51 -18.37
CA ASP A 55 -9.96 8.83 -19.02
C ASP A 55 -8.72 8.99 -19.95
N TYR A 56 -7.57 8.45 -19.54
CA TYR A 56 -6.33 8.50 -20.35
C TYR A 56 -6.34 7.52 -21.52
N LEU A 57 -6.79 6.29 -21.27
CA LEU A 57 -6.77 5.20 -22.26
C LEU A 57 -7.97 5.25 -23.22
N GLY A 58 -9.04 5.96 -22.88
CA GLY A 58 -10.28 5.99 -23.65
C GLY A 58 -11.03 4.65 -23.68
N THR A 59 -10.79 3.78 -22.71
CA THR A 59 -11.40 2.44 -22.62
C THR A 59 -11.65 2.05 -21.17
N THR A 60 -12.52 1.07 -20.96
CA THR A 60 -12.82 0.55 -19.61
C THR A 60 -11.61 -0.20 -19.05
N VAL A 61 -11.31 0.03 -17.79
CA VAL A 61 -10.30 -0.68 -17.01
C VAL A 61 -11.01 -1.53 -15.96
N ASP A 62 -10.96 -2.84 -16.12
CA ASP A 62 -11.67 -3.81 -15.26
C ASP A 62 -10.75 -4.69 -14.42
N ARG A 63 -9.43 -4.67 -14.69
CA ARG A 63 -8.43 -5.51 -14.00
C ARG A 63 -7.28 -4.69 -13.47
N ALA A 64 -6.70 -5.14 -12.34
CA ALA A 64 -5.54 -4.51 -11.75
C ALA A 64 -4.58 -5.52 -11.10
N VAL A 65 -3.31 -5.16 -11.09
CA VAL A 65 -2.32 -5.68 -10.15
C VAL A 65 -2.11 -4.57 -9.10
N ILE A 66 -2.20 -4.91 -7.83
CA ILE A 66 -2.06 -3.95 -6.73
C ILE A 66 -0.79 -4.29 -5.97
N THR A 67 0.02 -3.27 -5.69
CA THR A 67 1.22 -3.44 -4.88
C THR A 67 0.95 -3.14 -3.41
N VAL A 68 1.71 -3.82 -2.55
CA VAL A 68 1.67 -3.65 -1.09
C VAL A 68 3.09 -3.69 -0.53
N PRO A 69 3.36 -3.05 0.61
CA PRO A 69 4.61 -3.20 1.32
C PRO A 69 4.96 -4.68 1.57
N ALA A 70 6.23 -5.03 1.50
CA ALA A 70 6.66 -6.43 1.65
C ALA A 70 6.35 -7.01 3.06
N TYR A 71 6.24 -6.15 4.07
CA TYR A 71 5.89 -6.54 5.45
C TYR A 71 4.39 -6.74 5.70
N PHE A 72 3.52 -6.45 4.73
CA PHE A 72 2.08 -6.70 4.90
C PHE A 72 1.82 -8.18 5.16
N ASN A 73 1.03 -8.45 6.20
CA ASN A 73 0.54 -9.79 6.52
C ASN A 73 -0.65 -10.18 5.62
N ASP A 74 -1.09 -11.42 5.72
CA ASP A 74 -2.16 -11.96 4.89
C ASP A 74 -3.49 -11.20 5.05
N SER A 75 -3.83 -10.76 6.27
CA SER A 75 -5.04 -9.98 6.53
C SER A 75 -4.99 -8.62 5.83
N GLN A 76 -3.84 -7.97 5.81
CA GLN A 76 -3.63 -6.69 5.14
C GLN A 76 -3.67 -6.86 3.61
N ARG A 77 -3.07 -7.93 3.07
CA ARG A 77 -3.12 -8.28 1.64
C ARG A 77 -4.54 -8.59 1.20
N GLN A 78 -5.28 -9.36 1.98
CA GLN A 78 -6.68 -9.68 1.71
C GLN A 78 -7.55 -8.42 1.73
N ALA A 79 -7.40 -7.55 2.74
CA ALA A 79 -8.12 -6.29 2.82
C ALA A 79 -7.80 -5.34 1.64
N THR A 80 -6.57 -5.37 1.12
CA THR A 80 -6.18 -4.63 -0.09
C THR A 80 -6.89 -5.18 -1.32
N LYS A 81 -6.96 -6.51 -1.45
CA LYS A 81 -7.70 -7.17 -2.53
C LYS A 81 -9.19 -6.80 -2.49
N GLU A 82 -9.81 -6.88 -1.32
CA GLU A 82 -11.22 -6.49 -1.10
C GLU A 82 -11.48 -5.03 -1.50
N ALA A 83 -10.56 -4.11 -1.16
CA ALA A 83 -10.67 -2.71 -1.57
C ALA A 83 -10.67 -2.56 -3.10
N GLY A 84 -9.86 -3.35 -3.81
CA GLY A 84 -9.86 -3.39 -5.27
C GLY A 84 -11.18 -3.91 -5.84
N GLU A 85 -11.75 -4.95 -5.25
CA GLU A 85 -13.04 -5.53 -5.63
C GLU A 85 -14.19 -4.55 -5.38
N ILE A 86 -14.21 -3.86 -4.23
CA ILE A 86 -15.17 -2.80 -3.91
C ILE A 86 -15.05 -1.64 -4.93
N ALA A 87 -13.85 -1.35 -5.41
CA ALA A 87 -13.62 -0.34 -6.45
C ALA A 87 -14.10 -0.77 -7.85
N GLY A 88 -14.59 -2.00 -8.01
CA GLY A 88 -15.03 -2.54 -9.29
C GLY A 88 -13.87 -3.00 -10.19
N LEU A 89 -12.78 -3.48 -9.57
CA LEU A 89 -11.64 -4.05 -10.25
C LEU A 89 -11.54 -5.57 -9.96
N LYS A 90 -11.24 -6.36 -10.97
CA LYS A 90 -10.75 -7.72 -10.78
C LYS A 90 -9.28 -7.64 -10.39
N VAL A 91 -8.95 -7.96 -9.15
CA VAL A 91 -7.57 -7.97 -8.68
C VAL A 91 -6.91 -9.27 -9.12
N GLU A 92 -6.04 -9.19 -10.12
CA GLU A 92 -5.35 -10.36 -10.68
C GLU A 92 -4.24 -10.85 -9.73
N ARG A 93 -3.51 -9.92 -9.12
CA ARG A 93 -2.46 -10.21 -8.13
C ARG A 93 -2.29 -9.08 -7.14
N VAL A 94 -1.82 -9.45 -5.94
CA VAL A 94 -1.22 -8.53 -4.97
C VAL A 94 0.27 -8.86 -4.93
N VAL A 95 1.12 -7.87 -5.20
CA VAL A 95 2.58 -8.03 -5.38
C VAL A 95 3.30 -7.13 -4.38
N ASN A 96 4.48 -7.55 -3.91
CA ASN A 96 5.30 -6.70 -3.06
C ASN A 96 5.85 -5.49 -3.83
N GLU A 97 5.76 -4.31 -3.26
CA GLU A 97 6.27 -3.05 -3.86
C GLU A 97 7.73 -3.16 -4.30
N PRO A 98 8.67 -3.66 -3.45
CA PRO A 98 10.06 -3.79 -3.89
C PRO A 98 10.26 -4.80 -5.03
N THR A 99 9.44 -5.84 -5.10
CA THR A 99 9.46 -6.79 -6.24
C THR A 99 8.97 -6.11 -7.52
N ALA A 100 7.90 -5.35 -7.45
CA ALA A 100 7.38 -4.60 -8.59
C ALA A 100 8.39 -3.55 -9.10
N ALA A 101 9.08 -2.86 -8.19
CA ALA A 101 10.14 -1.91 -8.52
C ALA A 101 11.32 -2.60 -9.24
N ALA A 102 11.76 -3.74 -8.73
CA ALA A 102 12.83 -4.53 -9.35
C ALA A 102 12.45 -5.03 -10.75
N LEU A 103 11.20 -5.49 -10.93
CA LEU A 103 10.66 -5.90 -12.24
C LEU A 103 10.60 -4.71 -13.22
N ALA A 104 10.11 -3.55 -12.77
CA ALA A 104 10.03 -2.35 -13.59
C ALA A 104 11.41 -1.85 -14.04
N TYR A 105 12.43 -2.07 -13.22
CA TYR A 105 13.82 -1.75 -13.57
C TYR A 105 14.45 -2.78 -14.53
N GLY A 106 13.76 -3.88 -14.83
CA GLY A 106 14.19 -4.90 -15.78
C GLY A 106 15.25 -5.87 -15.23
N LEU A 107 15.28 -6.07 -13.93
CA LEU A 107 16.25 -6.95 -13.27
C LEU A 107 15.94 -8.44 -13.53
N ASP A 108 14.70 -8.78 -13.84
CA ASP A 108 14.26 -10.13 -14.26
C ASP A 108 14.89 -10.62 -15.57
N LYS A 109 15.43 -9.69 -16.36
CA LYS A 109 16.05 -9.99 -17.68
C LYS A 109 17.54 -10.29 -17.61
N LYS A 110 18.11 -10.31 -16.43
CA LYS A 110 19.53 -10.59 -16.20
C LYS A 110 19.68 -12.02 -15.66
N ASP A 111 20.32 -12.88 -16.41
CA ASP A 111 20.66 -14.25 -16.00
C ASP A 111 21.82 -14.30 -14.98
N VAL A 112 21.73 -13.50 -13.93
CA VAL A 112 22.76 -13.42 -12.90
C VAL A 112 22.10 -13.33 -11.52
N ASP A 113 22.51 -14.20 -10.63
CA ASP A 113 22.14 -14.09 -9.22
C ASP A 113 22.60 -12.75 -8.64
N GLN A 114 21.68 -12.00 -8.07
CA GLN A 114 21.96 -10.67 -7.55
C GLN A 114 21.28 -10.46 -6.20
N LYS A 115 21.98 -9.72 -5.33
CA LYS A 115 21.37 -9.11 -4.15
C LYS A 115 21.11 -7.64 -4.44
N ILE A 116 19.89 -7.21 -4.21
CA ILE A 116 19.37 -5.90 -4.59
C ILE A 116 18.84 -5.23 -3.35
N ALA A 117 19.22 -3.97 -3.13
CA ALA A 117 18.57 -3.10 -2.16
C ALA A 117 17.58 -2.20 -2.89
N VAL A 118 16.31 -2.24 -2.49
CA VAL A 118 15.28 -1.31 -2.94
C VAL A 118 15.07 -0.28 -1.84
N TYR A 119 15.32 0.98 -2.17
CA TYR A 119 15.15 2.13 -1.31
C TYR A 119 13.94 2.91 -1.81
N ASP A 120 12.85 2.87 -1.06
CA ASP A 120 11.59 3.52 -1.40
C ASP A 120 11.29 4.64 -0.40
N LEU A 121 11.46 5.88 -0.84
CA LEU A 121 11.16 7.06 -0.07
C LEU A 121 9.96 7.78 -0.68
N GLY A 122 8.80 7.56 -0.08
CA GLY A 122 7.54 8.18 -0.49
C GLY A 122 7.19 9.44 0.29
N GLY A 123 6.02 9.99 0.02
CA GLY A 123 5.48 11.17 0.72
C GLY A 123 4.95 10.91 2.13
N GLY A 124 4.87 9.67 2.57
CA GLY A 124 4.32 9.26 3.87
C GLY A 124 5.07 8.14 4.57
N THR A 125 5.85 7.37 3.83
CA THR A 125 6.60 6.21 4.34
C THR A 125 8.01 6.18 3.76
N PHE A 126 8.90 5.57 4.51
CA PHE A 126 10.21 5.15 4.04
C PHE A 126 10.32 3.63 4.21
N ASP A 127 10.62 2.93 3.14
CA ASP A 127 10.77 1.49 3.12
C ASP A 127 12.10 1.09 2.48
N ILE A 128 12.82 0.18 3.11
CA ILE A 128 14.02 -0.44 2.56
C ILE A 128 13.86 -1.96 2.56
N SER A 129 14.16 -2.58 1.43
CA SER A 129 14.06 -4.03 1.28
C SER A 129 15.30 -4.59 0.59
N ILE A 130 15.78 -5.72 1.11
CA ILE A 130 16.82 -6.51 0.47
C ILE A 130 16.18 -7.70 -0.23
N LEU A 131 16.38 -7.79 -1.52
CA LEU A 131 15.91 -8.89 -2.35
C LEU A 131 17.10 -9.71 -2.84
N GLU A 132 16.87 -10.99 -3.01
CA GLU A 132 17.75 -11.90 -3.76
C GLU A 132 17.03 -12.33 -5.03
N LEU A 133 17.70 -12.16 -6.15
CA LEU A 133 17.25 -12.65 -7.46
C LEU A 133 18.07 -13.87 -7.80
N GLY A 134 17.43 -15.01 -8.01
CA GLY A 134 18.04 -16.25 -8.47
C GLY A 134 17.02 -17.06 -9.27
N ASP A 135 17.43 -17.68 -10.35
CA ASP A 135 16.59 -18.50 -11.23
C ASP A 135 15.29 -17.78 -11.70
N GLY A 136 15.35 -16.46 -11.89
CA GLY A 136 14.18 -15.66 -12.29
C GLY A 136 13.16 -15.41 -11.17
N VAL A 137 13.47 -15.77 -9.91
CA VAL A 137 12.61 -15.60 -8.74
C VAL A 137 13.16 -14.47 -7.87
N PHE A 138 12.28 -13.55 -7.42
CA PHE A 138 12.60 -12.55 -6.44
C PHE A 138 12.18 -13.01 -5.04
N GLU A 139 13.15 -13.15 -4.15
CA GLU A 139 12.92 -13.46 -2.75
C GLU A 139 13.23 -12.23 -1.89
N VAL A 140 12.27 -11.78 -1.06
CA VAL A 140 12.50 -10.72 -0.08
C VAL A 140 13.20 -11.32 1.13
N LYS A 141 14.48 -10.99 1.34
CA LYS A 141 15.29 -11.49 2.46
C LYS A 141 15.06 -10.72 3.74
N SER A 142 14.89 -9.41 3.62
CA SER A 142 14.57 -8.54 4.75
C SER A 142 13.87 -7.29 4.26
N THR A 143 13.04 -6.75 5.11
CA THR A 143 12.37 -5.45 4.88
C THR A 143 12.27 -4.72 6.21
N ASN A 144 12.41 -3.41 6.15
CA ASN A 144 12.18 -2.51 7.27
C ASN A 144 11.64 -1.20 6.73
N GLY A 145 10.87 -0.50 7.53
CA GLY A 145 10.28 0.77 7.13
C GLY A 145 9.79 1.55 8.34
N ASP A 146 9.57 2.84 8.14
CA ASP A 146 9.02 3.73 9.15
C ASP A 146 7.96 4.64 8.53
N THR A 147 6.78 4.62 9.10
CA THR A 147 5.64 5.42 8.66
C THR A 147 5.72 6.89 9.12
N PRO A 148 6.28 7.23 10.31
CA PRO A 148 6.37 8.62 10.76
C PRO A 148 7.51 9.44 10.16
N VAL A 149 8.57 8.82 9.64
CA VAL A 149 9.81 9.52 9.24
C VAL A 149 9.62 10.46 8.07
N SER A 150 8.83 10.07 7.10
CA SER A 150 8.59 10.86 5.90
C SER A 150 7.78 12.13 6.18
N TYR A 151 6.82 12.06 7.09
CA TYR A 151 5.92 13.17 7.40
C TYR A 151 6.51 14.17 8.40
N THR A 152 7.20 13.68 9.43
CA THR A 152 7.70 14.53 10.52
C THR A 152 9.09 15.13 10.26
N HIS A 153 9.95 14.44 9.52
CA HIS A 153 11.34 14.88 9.31
C HIS A 153 11.57 15.61 7.99
N LEU A 154 10.96 15.18 6.89
CA LEU A 154 11.16 15.82 5.59
C LEU A 154 10.36 17.11 5.43
N ARG A 155 9.11 17.16 5.91
CA ARG A 155 8.31 18.39 5.87
C ARG A 155 8.75 19.48 6.84
N ALA A 156 9.42 19.12 7.92
CA ALA A 156 9.98 20.13 8.84
C ALA A 156 11.04 21.02 8.16
N HIS A 157 11.72 20.52 7.13
CA HIS A 157 12.70 21.27 6.34
C HIS A 157 12.08 22.11 5.21
N GLU A 158 10.88 21.80 4.75
CA GLU A 158 10.20 22.58 3.69
C GLU A 158 9.50 23.84 4.20
N THR A 159 9.28 23.98 5.51
CA THR A 159 8.57 25.11 6.12
C THR A 159 9.49 26.24 6.60
N GLU A 160 10.81 26.09 6.49
CA GLU A 160 11.79 27.10 6.90
C GLU A 160 12.46 27.87 5.73
N SER A 161 11.91 27.82 4.51
CA SER A 161 12.42 28.55 3.35
C SER A 161 11.43 29.55 2.80
#